data_240d3190e58e612f07044042dd7c32c9
#
_entry.id   240d3190e58e612f07044042dd7c32c9
#
_cell.length_a   1.000
_cell.length_b   1.000
_cell.length_c   1.000
_cell.angle_alpha   90.00
_cell.angle_beta   90.00
_cell.angle_gamma   90.00
#
_symmetry.space_group_name_H-M   'P 1'
#
loop_
_entity.id
_entity.type
_entity.pdbx_description
1 polymer ?
#
loop_
_entity_poly.entity_id
_entity_poly.type
_entity_poly.pdbx_seq_one_letter_code
_entity_poly.pdbx_strand_id
1 'polypeptide(L)'
;MAFAVQAVGLMFWSWHLWTRFDLTSDFGTFSQAWQQIGTGHLNPRETTFAYYYPHYGYPFWQSHFEIVMWPLGLLHLVSSSTFTLLVVQDLVLAGIGLMALRFGLELLQREWPSTVRYSTFVGAGLLAALLVSPWVYWTASFDFHLQPLAVLFSVACARDVWNGRRRAWWWAAAVLTCGDVAASYLVGIGLAAVVAGRPTRRNGLILIGMGAAWILFIVAIGSGKGSSLAGNYGYLAHVSAGTGLGATLGVLWGIVHHPTGVFDVIRGRRDEILKFIWSSGTIGLFSALGIGMTLVVLAPNALNQSPVFIGATASFQNLAAVVFLIVGGVTVLTWLARRGRWGILLVWPLGALALFQILVVSSSWIPRISSTFLRVDAVTARQLTEVQAKTGGSAEVIASQGIIGRFGGRKVLYPYLNAFADGQTIPINSDTVVFIFVPNQGIEAATTTQTDAAIDKVRNQLHATQITSTPNVTAFSWHPPAGTKTVHFNP
;
A
#
# COMPACT_ATOMS: atom_id res chain seq x y z
N MET A 1 16.83 -17.50 -9.43
CA MET A 1 17.97 -16.56 -9.38
C MET A 1 17.51 -15.11 -9.60
N ALA A 2 16.84 -14.74 -10.70
CA ALA A 2 16.46 -13.34 -11.00
C ALA A 2 15.69 -12.63 -9.85
N PHE A 3 14.66 -13.26 -9.29
CA PHE A 3 13.91 -12.68 -8.15
C PHE A 3 14.72 -12.59 -6.85
N ALA A 4 15.74 -13.43 -6.66
CA ALA A 4 16.65 -13.27 -5.53
C ALA A 4 17.53 -12.02 -5.69
N VAL A 5 18.01 -11.75 -6.91
CA VAL A 5 18.73 -10.51 -7.23
C VAL A 5 17.83 -9.30 -7.08
N GLN A 6 16.57 -9.39 -7.54
CA GLN A 6 15.58 -8.33 -7.33
C GLN A 6 15.36 -8.06 -5.84
N ALA A 7 15.18 -9.10 -5.01
CA ALA A 7 15.02 -8.94 -3.55
C ALA A 7 16.20 -8.19 -2.92
N VAL A 8 17.43 -8.58 -3.26
CA VAL A 8 18.64 -7.90 -2.76
C VAL A 8 18.68 -6.44 -3.20
N GLY A 9 18.33 -6.15 -4.47
CA GLY A 9 18.26 -4.78 -4.97
C GLY A 9 17.21 -3.93 -4.24
N LEU A 10 16.02 -4.51 -3.97
CA LEU A 10 14.96 -3.85 -3.20
C LEU A 10 15.41 -3.59 -1.74
N MET A 11 16.02 -4.57 -1.07
CA MET A 11 16.54 -4.39 0.29
C MET A 11 17.61 -3.29 0.37
N PHE A 12 18.48 -3.21 -0.63
CA PHE A 12 19.47 -2.13 -0.70
C PHE A 12 18.81 -0.77 -0.87
N TRP A 13 17.78 -0.68 -1.70
CA TRP A 13 16.98 0.53 -1.87
C TRP A 13 16.22 0.91 -0.59
N SER A 14 15.55 -0.03 0.06
CA SER A 14 14.85 0.17 1.32
C SER A 14 15.81 0.60 2.45
N TRP A 15 17.02 0.03 2.47
CA TRP A 15 18.09 0.49 3.38
C TRP A 15 18.46 1.96 3.12
N HIS A 16 18.50 2.37 1.85
CA HIS A 16 18.80 3.75 1.50
C HIS A 16 17.70 4.72 1.97
N LEU A 17 16.42 4.39 1.77
CA LEU A 17 15.29 5.16 2.30
C LEU A 17 15.32 5.22 3.84
N TRP A 18 15.57 4.09 4.49
CA TRP A 18 15.70 4.00 5.93
C TRP A 18 16.81 4.90 6.49
N THR A 19 17.98 4.89 5.88
CA THR A 19 19.11 5.72 6.32
C THR A 19 18.91 7.19 6.00
N ARG A 20 18.05 7.52 5.05
CA ARG A 20 17.68 8.89 4.67
C ARG A 20 16.49 9.44 5.44
N PHE A 21 15.84 8.66 6.31
CA PHE A 21 14.61 9.04 6.99
C PHE A 21 13.40 9.29 6.07
N ASP A 22 13.43 8.80 4.83
CA ASP A 22 12.32 8.92 3.87
C ASP A 22 11.21 7.90 4.15
N LEU A 23 10.65 7.94 5.37
CA LEU A 23 9.58 7.08 5.86
C LEU A 23 8.53 7.91 6.58
N THR A 24 7.25 7.72 6.22
CA THR A 24 6.14 8.55 6.71
C THR A 24 5.46 7.97 7.95
N SER A 25 4.34 8.56 8.34
CA SER A 25 3.51 8.06 9.46
C SER A 25 2.92 6.68 9.19
N ASP A 26 2.74 6.28 7.93
CA ASP A 26 2.24 4.94 7.61
C ASP A 26 3.23 3.88 8.10
N PHE A 27 4.53 4.07 7.82
CA PHE A 27 5.55 3.22 8.41
C PHE A 27 5.57 3.30 9.95
N GLY A 28 5.35 4.50 10.50
CA GLY A 28 5.25 4.73 11.95
C GLY A 28 4.17 3.85 12.59
N THR A 29 2.99 3.78 11.98
CA THR A 29 1.84 2.99 12.42
C THR A 29 2.18 1.51 12.53
N PHE A 30 2.65 0.92 11.44
CA PHE A 30 2.99 -0.51 11.41
C PHE A 30 4.17 -0.85 12.34
N SER A 31 5.18 0.02 12.41
CA SER A 31 6.32 -0.21 13.27
C SER A 31 5.98 -0.09 14.76
N GLN A 32 5.07 0.83 15.16
CA GLN A 32 4.53 0.89 16.52
C GLN A 32 3.79 -0.40 16.90
N ALA A 33 2.88 -0.87 16.04
CA ALA A 33 2.11 -2.08 16.28
C ALA A 33 3.05 -3.30 16.39
N TRP A 34 3.98 -3.43 15.44
CA TRP A 34 4.96 -4.52 15.41
C TRP A 34 5.83 -4.56 16.66
N GLN A 35 6.36 -3.42 17.09
CA GLN A 35 7.18 -3.30 18.30
C GLN A 35 6.40 -3.71 19.56
N GLN A 36 5.16 -3.23 19.69
CA GLN A 36 4.32 -3.55 20.84
C GLN A 36 3.98 -5.04 20.89
N ILE A 37 3.56 -5.63 19.74
CA ILE A 37 3.30 -7.07 19.66
C ILE A 37 4.56 -7.87 20.01
N GLY A 38 5.71 -7.49 19.46
CA GLY A 38 7.00 -8.17 19.71
C GLY A 38 7.47 -8.10 21.16
N THR A 39 7.00 -7.09 21.91
CA THR A 39 7.25 -6.96 23.36
C THR A 39 6.11 -7.52 24.25
N GLY A 40 5.14 -8.25 23.65
CA GLY A 40 4.09 -8.96 24.36
C GLY A 40 2.77 -8.18 24.53
N HIS A 41 2.63 -6.99 23.95
CA HIS A 41 1.39 -6.22 23.99
C HIS A 41 0.46 -6.62 22.82
N LEU A 42 -0.39 -7.61 23.04
CA LEU A 42 -1.24 -8.19 21.99
C LEU A 42 -2.38 -7.28 21.52
N ASN A 43 -2.65 -6.16 22.20
CA ASN A 43 -3.57 -5.12 21.76
C ASN A 43 -2.79 -3.81 21.52
N PRO A 44 -2.00 -3.75 20.45
CA PRO A 44 -1.15 -2.58 20.18
C PRO A 44 -1.99 -1.34 19.92
N ARG A 45 -1.45 -0.21 20.33
CA ARG A 45 -2.04 1.10 20.06
C ARG A 45 -1.14 1.85 19.09
N GLU A 46 -1.75 2.51 18.14
CA GLU A 46 -1.10 3.48 17.26
C GLU A 46 -1.41 4.89 17.71
N THR A 47 -0.49 5.80 17.48
CA THR A 47 -0.65 7.21 17.80
C THR A 47 -0.50 8.11 16.57
N THR A 48 0.01 7.57 15.47
CA THR A 48 0.27 8.32 14.23
C THR A 48 -0.99 8.90 13.58
N PHE A 49 -2.16 8.28 13.76
CA PHE A 49 -3.46 8.80 13.31
C PHE A 49 -4.32 9.38 14.45
N ALA A 50 -3.73 9.61 15.63
CA ALA A 50 -4.48 10.10 16.80
C ALA A 50 -5.04 11.53 16.64
N TYR A 51 -4.61 12.27 15.62
CA TYR A 51 -5.19 13.58 15.28
C TYR A 51 -6.64 13.50 14.78
N TYR A 52 -7.10 12.31 14.34
CA TYR A 52 -8.52 12.07 14.08
C TYR A 52 -9.31 11.72 15.37
N TYR A 53 -8.60 11.42 16.47
CA TYR A 53 -9.20 10.92 17.70
C TYR A 53 -8.52 11.59 18.89
N PRO A 54 -9.24 12.40 19.70
CA PRO A 54 -8.65 13.25 20.75
C PRO A 54 -8.13 12.46 21.98
N HIS A 55 -8.05 11.14 21.91
CA HIS A 55 -7.62 10.29 23.01
C HIS A 55 -6.31 9.56 22.70
N TYR A 56 -5.53 9.29 23.75
CA TYR A 56 -4.29 8.54 23.70
C TYR A 56 -4.42 7.22 22.97
N GLY A 57 -3.82 7.15 21.78
CA GLY A 57 -3.68 5.93 21.01
C GLY A 57 -4.99 5.28 20.62
N TYR A 58 -5.03 4.77 19.43
CA TYR A 58 -6.15 4.03 18.89
C TYR A 58 -5.79 2.55 18.81
N PRO A 59 -6.64 1.61 19.22
CA PRO A 59 -6.32 0.20 19.01
C PRO A 59 -6.04 -0.08 17.55
N PHE A 60 -4.88 -0.63 17.23
CA PHE A 60 -4.44 -0.88 15.86
C PHE A 60 -5.46 -1.69 15.04
N TRP A 61 -6.07 -2.71 15.66
CA TRP A 61 -7.06 -3.55 14.99
C TRP A 61 -8.36 -2.82 14.63
N GLN A 62 -8.65 -1.65 15.23
CA GLN A 62 -9.81 -0.82 14.87
C GLN A 62 -9.55 0.04 13.64
N SER A 63 -8.32 0.49 13.42
CA SER A 63 -7.93 1.22 12.21
C SER A 63 -7.47 0.27 11.10
N HIS A 64 -6.77 -0.80 11.49
CA HIS A 64 -6.17 -1.80 10.60
C HIS A 64 -6.49 -3.20 11.11
N PHE A 65 -7.58 -3.81 10.63
CA PHE A 65 -7.94 -5.18 11.02
C PHE A 65 -7.06 -6.20 10.28
N GLU A 66 -5.78 -6.20 10.62
CA GLU A 66 -4.72 -6.92 9.92
C GLU A 66 -4.09 -7.97 10.84
N ILE A 67 -4.78 -9.11 11.01
CA ILE A 67 -4.42 -10.21 11.92
C ILE A 67 -2.98 -10.71 11.67
N VAL A 68 -2.49 -10.65 10.43
CA VAL A 68 -1.14 -11.09 10.06
C VAL A 68 -0.03 -10.32 10.78
N MET A 69 -0.32 -9.14 11.34
CA MET A 69 0.66 -8.40 12.15
C MET A 69 1.10 -9.16 13.40
N TRP A 70 0.23 -10.01 13.99
CA TRP A 70 0.61 -10.79 15.18
C TRP A 70 1.70 -11.82 14.88
N PRO A 71 1.57 -12.72 13.89
CA PRO A 71 2.68 -13.60 13.51
C PRO A 71 3.92 -12.82 13.02
N LEU A 72 3.77 -11.68 12.34
CA LEU A 72 4.92 -10.83 11.98
C LEU A 72 5.62 -10.27 13.21
N GLY A 73 4.91 -9.99 14.29
CA GLY A 73 5.47 -9.56 15.57
C GLY A 73 6.49 -10.56 16.16
N LEU A 74 6.37 -11.86 15.82
CA LEU A 74 7.34 -12.87 16.24
C LEU A 74 8.74 -12.62 15.66
N LEU A 75 8.84 -11.94 14.52
CA LEU A 75 10.15 -11.58 13.94
C LEU A 75 10.94 -10.62 14.84
N HIS A 76 10.29 -9.94 15.76
CA HIS A 76 10.94 -9.12 16.77
C HIS A 76 11.89 -9.94 17.68
N LEU A 77 11.64 -11.23 17.86
CA LEU A 77 12.53 -12.14 18.57
C LEU A 77 13.89 -12.33 17.86
N VAL A 78 13.92 -12.12 16.55
CA VAL A 78 15.13 -12.24 15.73
C VAL A 78 15.84 -10.88 15.59
N SER A 79 15.07 -9.81 15.45
CA SER A 79 15.59 -8.45 15.28
C SER A 79 14.59 -7.45 15.83
N SER A 80 15.03 -6.57 16.74
CA SER A 80 14.20 -5.46 17.26
C SER A 80 14.19 -4.23 16.34
N SER A 81 14.95 -4.23 15.25
CA SER A 81 14.97 -3.13 14.29
C SER A 81 13.71 -3.12 13.44
N THR A 82 12.98 -2.00 13.39
CA THR A 82 11.80 -1.83 12.54
C THR A 82 12.12 -1.92 11.04
N PHE A 83 13.40 -1.81 10.65
CA PHE A 83 13.86 -2.09 9.28
C PHE A 83 13.52 -3.52 8.83
N THR A 84 13.35 -4.46 9.76
CA THR A 84 12.90 -5.84 9.47
C THR A 84 11.60 -5.88 8.68
N LEU A 85 10.67 -4.94 8.92
CA LEU A 85 9.42 -4.86 8.16
C LEU A 85 9.66 -4.56 6.67
N LEU A 86 10.58 -3.66 6.36
CA LEU A 86 10.94 -3.36 4.97
C LEU A 86 11.60 -4.56 4.29
N VAL A 87 12.49 -5.27 5.00
CA VAL A 87 13.10 -6.51 4.48
C VAL A 87 12.02 -7.56 4.18
N VAL A 88 11.03 -7.71 5.05
CA VAL A 88 9.89 -8.62 4.81
C VAL A 88 9.13 -8.20 3.57
N GLN A 89 8.83 -6.90 3.41
CA GLN A 89 8.12 -6.39 2.23
C GLN A 89 8.90 -6.68 0.94
N ASP A 90 10.21 -6.45 0.92
CA ASP A 90 11.07 -6.67 -0.25
C ASP A 90 11.13 -8.15 -0.65
N LEU A 91 11.22 -9.05 0.33
CA LEU A 91 11.15 -10.49 0.11
C LEU A 91 9.79 -10.91 -0.45
N VAL A 92 8.71 -10.34 0.07
CA VAL A 92 7.35 -10.60 -0.38
C VAL A 92 7.16 -10.10 -1.82
N LEU A 93 7.65 -8.92 -2.17
CA LEU A 93 7.57 -8.37 -3.52
C LEU A 93 8.27 -9.26 -4.54
N ALA A 94 9.47 -9.73 -4.25
CA ALA A 94 10.16 -10.72 -5.09
C ALA A 94 9.41 -12.06 -5.14
N GLY A 95 8.82 -12.48 -4.02
CA GLY A 95 7.98 -13.67 -3.90
C GLY A 95 6.72 -13.59 -4.77
N ILE A 96 6.08 -12.42 -4.87
CA ILE A 96 4.95 -12.16 -5.78
C ILE A 96 5.38 -12.44 -7.22
N GLY A 97 6.50 -11.86 -7.67
CA GLY A 97 7.02 -12.07 -9.02
C GLY A 97 7.28 -13.54 -9.31
N LEU A 98 7.91 -14.26 -8.38
CA LEU A 98 8.18 -15.69 -8.52
C LEU A 98 6.88 -16.52 -8.58
N MET A 99 5.89 -16.21 -7.73
CA MET A 99 4.61 -16.93 -7.71
C MET A 99 3.78 -16.64 -8.96
N ALA A 100 3.75 -15.39 -9.42
CA ALA A 100 3.08 -14.99 -10.65
C ALA A 100 3.73 -15.63 -11.88
N LEU A 101 5.07 -15.69 -11.94
CA LEU A 101 5.79 -16.41 -13.00
C LEU A 101 5.41 -17.91 -13.00
N ARG A 102 5.44 -18.57 -11.84
CA ARG A 102 5.03 -19.98 -11.73
C ARG A 102 3.60 -20.19 -12.20
N PHE A 103 2.68 -19.32 -11.80
CA PHE A 103 1.29 -19.41 -12.24
C PHE A 103 1.17 -19.26 -13.76
N GLY A 104 1.79 -18.24 -14.36
CA GLY A 104 1.76 -18.04 -15.81
C GLY A 104 2.41 -19.19 -16.58
N LEU A 105 3.53 -19.77 -16.09
CA LEU A 105 4.18 -20.92 -16.71
C LEU A 105 3.31 -22.20 -16.61
N GLU A 106 2.62 -22.44 -15.49
CA GLU A 106 1.66 -23.55 -15.37
C GLU A 106 0.46 -23.38 -16.35
N LEU A 107 -0.02 -22.14 -16.55
CA LEU A 107 -1.04 -21.86 -17.55
C LEU A 107 -0.53 -22.14 -18.98
N LEU A 108 0.70 -21.72 -19.30
CA LEU A 108 1.32 -22.01 -20.59
C LEU A 108 1.48 -23.52 -20.80
N GLN A 109 2.01 -24.25 -19.82
CA GLN A 109 2.23 -25.70 -19.94
C GLN A 109 0.93 -26.47 -20.16
N ARG A 110 -0.15 -26.06 -19.47
CA ARG A 110 -1.45 -26.75 -19.55
C ARG A 110 -2.23 -26.38 -20.79
N GLU A 111 -2.16 -25.15 -21.20
CA GLU A 111 -3.11 -24.58 -22.16
C GLU A 111 -2.50 -24.22 -23.51
N TRP A 112 -1.18 -24.13 -23.62
CA TRP A 112 -0.52 -23.75 -24.87
C TRP A 112 -0.52 -24.94 -25.86
N PRO A 113 -0.91 -24.73 -27.13
CA PRO A 113 -0.87 -25.77 -28.12
C PRO A 113 0.55 -26.25 -28.38
N SER A 114 0.79 -27.56 -28.35
CA SER A 114 2.12 -28.16 -28.59
C SER A 114 2.70 -27.88 -29.96
N THR A 115 1.84 -27.57 -30.94
CA THR A 115 2.21 -27.19 -32.31
C THR A 115 2.79 -25.78 -32.43
N VAL A 116 2.67 -24.95 -31.38
CA VAL A 116 3.08 -23.55 -31.40
C VAL A 116 4.40 -23.39 -30.64
N ARG A 117 5.47 -23.04 -31.34
CA ARG A 117 6.85 -22.98 -30.80
C ARG A 117 7.17 -21.81 -29.86
N TYR A 118 6.22 -20.90 -29.61
CA TYR A 118 6.52 -19.60 -28.97
C TYR A 118 6.24 -19.53 -27.47
N SER A 119 5.92 -20.65 -26.81
CA SER A 119 5.62 -20.68 -25.36
C SER A 119 6.78 -20.17 -24.50
N THR A 120 8.03 -20.51 -24.87
CA THR A 120 9.25 -20.04 -24.20
C THR A 120 9.37 -18.51 -24.26
N PHE A 121 9.00 -17.94 -25.41
CA PHE A 121 9.06 -16.49 -25.62
C PHE A 121 8.03 -15.75 -24.76
N VAL A 122 6.81 -16.27 -24.66
CA VAL A 122 5.77 -15.72 -23.80
C VAL A 122 6.20 -15.84 -22.32
N GLY A 123 6.82 -16.96 -21.92
CA GLY A 123 7.37 -17.15 -20.58
C GLY A 123 8.51 -16.16 -20.26
N ALA A 124 9.41 -15.92 -21.22
CA ALA A 124 10.48 -14.94 -21.06
C ALA A 124 9.93 -13.49 -20.99
N GLY A 125 8.92 -13.16 -21.80
CA GLY A 125 8.22 -11.90 -21.73
C GLY A 125 7.51 -11.68 -20.40
N LEU A 126 6.86 -12.71 -19.85
CA LEU A 126 6.26 -12.68 -18.53
C LEU A 126 7.31 -12.41 -17.43
N LEU A 127 8.45 -13.13 -17.48
CA LEU A 127 9.54 -12.90 -16.53
C LEU A 127 10.05 -11.46 -16.61
N ALA A 128 10.30 -10.94 -17.82
CA ALA A 128 10.75 -9.58 -18.04
C ALA A 128 9.72 -8.57 -17.49
N ALA A 129 8.43 -8.73 -17.81
CA ALA A 129 7.36 -7.85 -17.34
C ALA A 129 7.29 -7.79 -15.82
N LEU A 130 7.41 -8.93 -15.12
CA LEU A 130 7.38 -8.99 -13.66
C LEU A 130 8.63 -8.37 -13.02
N LEU A 131 9.80 -8.52 -13.64
CA LEU A 131 11.05 -7.96 -13.11
C LEU A 131 11.15 -6.45 -13.29
N VAL A 132 10.58 -5.89 -14.38
CA VAL A 132 10.70 -4.47 -14.69
C VAL A 132 9.47 -3.65 -14.31
N SER A 133 8.44 -4.28 -13.74
CA SER A 133 7.20 -3.58 -13.38
C SER A 133 7.47 -2.43 -12.41
N PRO A 134 7.15 -1.18 -12.78
CA PRO A 134 7.42 -0.03 -11.91
C PRO A 134 6.65 -0.10 -10.59
N TRP A 135 5.50 -0.78 -10.57
CA TRP A 135 4.66 -0.94 -9.40
C TRP A 135 5.33 -1.69 -8.26
N VAL A 136 6.21 -2.65 -8.57
CA VAL A 136 7.02 -3.36 -7.57
C VAL A 136 8.00 -2.38 -6.90
N TYR A 137 8.70 -1.57 -7.70
CA TYR A 137 9.69 -0.62 -7.19
C TYR A 137 9.04 0.54 -6.44
N TRP A 138 7.90 1.06 -6.91
CA TRP A 138 7.15 2.09 -6.19
C TRP A 138 6.62 1.57 -4.86
N THR A 139 6.13 0.33 -4.81
CA THR A 139 5.66 -0.28 -3.56
C THR A 139 6.80 -0.47 -2.56
N ALA A 140 7.99 -0.87 -3.02
CA ALA A 140 9.19 -0.94 -2.18
C ALA A 140 9.69 0.44 -1.73
N SER A 141 9.34 1.50 -2.45
CA SER A 141 9.78 2.87 -2.18
C SER A 141 8.86 3.64 -1.23
N PHE A 142 7.64 3.16 -1.02
CA PHE A 142 6.67 3.84 -0.16
C PHE A 142 6.33 2.98 1.05
N ASP A 143 6.95 3.26 2.18
CA ASP A 143 6.68 2.68 3.49
C ASP A 143 6.46 1.15 3.51
N PHE A 144 6.15 0.60 4.67
CA PHE A 144 5.72 -0.79 4.82
C PHE A 144 4.19 -0.86 4.81
N HIS A 145 3.66 -1.82 4.02
CA HIS A 145 2.24 -2.14 3.97
C HIS A 145 2.02 -3.65 3.89
N LEU A 146 0.88 -4.12 4.36
CA LEU A 146 0.53 -5.55 4.33
C LEU A 146 -0.14 -5.98 3.02
N GLN A 147 -0.56 -5.05 2.18
CA GLN A 147 -1.14 -5.35 0.87
C GLN A 147 -0.21 -6.19 -0.03
N PRO A 148 1.11 -6.00 -0.10
CA PRO A 148 1.99 -6.91 -0.82
C PRO A 148 1.88 -8.36 -0.35
N LEU A 149 1.78 -8.60 0.96
CA LEU A 149 1.59 -9.95 1.51
C LEU A 149 0.23 -10.54 1.08
N ALA A 150 -0.83 -9.73 1.10
CA ALA A 150 -2.13 -10.12 0.58
C ALA A 150 -2.07 -10.47 -0.91
N VAL A 151 -1.30 -9.72 -1.71
CA VAL A 151 -1.10 -10.02 -3.14
C VAL A 151 -0.38 -11.35 -3.34
N LEU A 152 0.67 -11.64 -2.57
CA LEU A 152 1.38 -12.92 -2.62
C LEU A 152 0.43 -14.09 -2.37
N PHE A 153 -0.36 -14.01 -1.30
CA PHE A 153 -1.34 -15.05 -0.96
C PHE A 153 -2.46 -15.14 -2.01
N SER A 154 -2.88 -14.01 -2.58
CA SER A 154 -3.89 -13.95 -3.64
C SER A 154 -3.44 -14.63 -4.92
N VAL A 155 -2.19 -14.40 -5.35
CA VAL A 155 -1.62 -15.09 -6.52
C VAL A 155 -1.50 -16.59 -6.26
N ALA A 156 -1.07 -17.00 -5.06
CA ALA A 156 -1.03 -18.41 -4.67
C ALA A 156 -2.43 -19.04 -4.63
N CYS A 157 -3.42 -18.31 -4.10
CA CYS A 157 -4.83 -18.73 -4.09
C CYS A 157 -5.36 -18.93 -5.51
N ALA A 158 -5.23 -17.92 -6.37
CA ALA A 158 -5.68 -18.01 -7.76
C ALA A 158 -5.03 -19.18 -8.50
N ARG A 159 -3.70 -19.30 -8.41
CA ARG A 159 -2.95 -20.42 -9.00
C ARG A 159 -3.51 -21.78 -8.58
N ASP A 160 -3.79 -21.96 -7.28
CA ASP A 160 -4.26 -23.22 -6.75
C ASP A 160 -5.76 -23.47 -7.05
N VAL A 161 -6.58 -22.42 -7.16
CA VAL A 161 -7.98 -22.49 -7.67
C VAL A 161 -7.99 -22.99 -9.12
N TRP A 162 -7.16 -22.38 -9.98
CA TRP A 162 -7.06 -22.78 -11.40
C TRP A 162 -6.55 -24.22 -11.59
N ASN A 163 -5.72 -24.69 -10.65
CA ASN A 163 -5.18 -26.06 -10.66
C ASN A 163 -6.04 -27.06 -9.86
N GLY A 164 -7.18 -26.65 -9.30
CA GLY A 164 -8.06 -27.52 -8.51
C GLY A 164 -7.44 -28.04 -7.20
N ARG A 165 -6.45 -27.35 -6.64
CA ARG A 165 -5.71 -27.77 -5.45
C ARG A 165 -6.41 -27.30 -4.17
N ARG A 166 -6.61 -28.19 -3.19
CA ARG A 166 -7.30 -27.90 -1.92
C ARG A 166 -6.61 -26.81 -1.08
N ARG A 167 -5.30 -26.64 -1.20
CA ARG A 167 -4.55 -25.62 -0.47
C ARG A 167 -4.95 -24.18 -0.86
N ALA A 168 -5.71 -23.97 -1.94
CA ALA A 168 -6.31 -22.67 -2.28
C ALA A 168 -7.07 -22.06 -1.08
N TRP A 169 -7.71 -22.89 -0.25
CA TRP A 169 -8.47 -22.43 0.92
C TRP A 169 -7.58 -21.91 2.05
N TRP A 170 -6.39 -22.47 2.22
CA TRP A 170 -5.40 -21.93 3.16
C TRP A 170 -4.89 -20.58 2.71
N TRP A 171 -4.63 -20.42 1.40
CA TRP A 171 -4.25 -19.13 0.84
C TRP A 171 -5.37 -18.13 0.94
N ALA A 172 -6.63 -18.51 0.71
CA ALA A 172 -7.77 -17.64 0.89
C ALA A 172 -7.91 -17.15 2.35
N ALA A 173 -7.75 -18.06 3.32
CA ALA A 173 -7.73 -17.69 4.73
C ALA A 173 -6.56 -16.73 5.05
N ALA A 174 -5.37 -16.98 4.50
CA ALA A 174 -4.22 -16.09 4.67
C ALA A 174 -4.46 -14.70 4.08
N VAL A 175 -5.11 -14.59 2.92
CA VAL A 175 -5.53 -13.27 2.35
C VAL A 175 -6.40 -12.51 3.33
N LEU A 176 -7.39 -13.15 3.95
CA LEU A 176 -8.32 -12.51 4.89
C LEU A 176 -7.61 -11.95 6.13
N THR A 177 -6.48 -12.56 6.55
CA THR A 177 -5.70 -12.04 7.68
C THR A 177 -4.98 -10.73 7.40
N CYS A 178 -4.87 -10.33 6.12
CA CYS A 178 -4.17 -9.11 5.69
C CYS A 178 -5.06 -7.87 5.62
N GLY A 179 -6.27 -7.93 6.15
CA GLY A 179 -7.15 -6.77 6.27
C GLY A 179 -8.38 -6.76 5.36
N ASP A 180 -9.13 -5.67 5.45
CA ASP A 180 -10.41 -5.47 4.75
C ASP A 180 -10.21 -5.31 3.22
N VAL A 181 -9.24 -4.52 2.81
CA VAL A 181 -8.89 -4.34 1.39
C VAL A 181 -8.52 -5.68 0.75
N ALA A 182 -7.79 -6.53 1.48
CA ALA A 182 -7.36 -7.84 0.99
C ALA A 182 -8.55 -8.78 0.71
N ALA A 183 -9.64 -8.67 1.46
CA ALA A 183 -10.85 -9.46 1.22
C ALA A 183 -11.46 -9.18 -0.17
N SER A 184 -11.32 -7.96 -0.70
CA SER A 184 -11.76 -7.63 -2.06
C SER A 184 -10.99 -8.42 -3.12
N TYR A 185 -9.73 -8.77 -2.87
CA TYR A 185 -8.93 -9.59 -3.79
C TYR A 185 -9.54 -10.99 -3.98
N LEU A 186 -10.09 -11.58 -2.91
CA LEU A 186 -10.82 -12.86 -3.02
C LEU A 186 -12.07 -12.72 -3.88
N VAL A 187 -12.80 -11.60 -3.74
CA VAL A 187 -13.95 -11.29 -4.61
C VAL A 187 -13.49 -11.20 -6.06
N GLY A 188 -12.39 -10.50 -6.34
CA GLY A 188 -11.84 -10.37 -7.70
C GLY A 188 -11.42 -11.71 -8.32
N ILE A 189 -10.70 -12.55 -7.56
CA ILE A 189 -10.32 -13.90 -7.97
C ILE A 189 -11.58 -14.74 -8.19
N GLY A 190 -12.56 -14.63 -7.30
CA GLY A 190 -13.83 -15.33 -7.38
C GLY A 190 -14.62 -14.96 -8.65
N LEU A 191 -14.74 -13.66 -8.95
CA LEU A 191 -15.36 -13.16 -10.19
C LEU A 191 -14.63 -13.71 -11.42
N ALA A 192 -13.30 -13.64 -11.42
CA ALA A 192 -12.48 -14.21 -12.49
C ALA A 192 -12.73 -15.71 -12.68
N ALA A 193 -12.81 -16.47 -11.59
CA ALA A 193 -13.06 -17.90 -11.64
C ALA A 193 -14.49 -18.26 -12.11
N VAL A 194 -15.48 -17.41 -11.79
CA VAL A 194 -16.86 -17.53 -12.30
C VAL A 194 -16.90 -17.27 -13.79
N VAL A 195 -16.24 -16.21 -14.27
CA VAL A 195 -16.19 -15.83 -15.70
C VAL A 195 -15.41 -16.87 -16.51
N ALA A 196 -14.33 -17.43 -15.96
CA ALA A 196 -13.58 -18.51 -16.60
C ALA A 196 -14.41 -19.80 -16.78
N GLY A 197 -15.51 -19.97 -16.04
CA GLY A 197 -16.48 -21.04 -16.21
C GLY A 197 -16.10 -22.34 -15.48
N ARG A 198 -16.59 -23.48 -16.01
CA ARG A 198 -16.26 -24.80 -15.43
C ARG A 198 -14.79 -25.14 -15.70
N PRO A 199 -14.04 -25.74 -14.74
CA PRO A 199 -14.48 -26.28 -13.43
C PRO A 199 -14.35 -25.28 -12.26
N THR A 200 -13.89 -24.03 -12.47
CA THR A 200 -13.54 -23.09 -11.42
C THR A 200 -14.72 -22.33 -10.81
N ARG A 201 -15.90 -22.33 -11.49
CA ARG A 201 -17.07 -21.53 -11.11
C ARG A 201 -17.52 -21.72 -9.66
N ARG A 202 -17.60 -22.98 -9.19
CA ARG A 202 -18.02 -23.26 -7.80
C ARG A 202 -17.05 -22.66 -6.79
N ASN A 203 -15.75 -22.83 -7.01
CA ASN A 203 -14.71 -22.25 -6.15
C ASN A 203 -14.76 -20.74 -6.19
N GLY A 204 -15.03 -20.15 -7.37
CA GLY A 204 -15.21 -18.70 -7.52
C GLY A 204 -16.36 -18.16 -6.67
N LEU A 205 -17.53 -18.80 -6.68
CA LEU A 205 -18.66 -18.39 -5.85
C LEU A 205 -18.34 -18.48 -4.35
N ILE A 206 -17.61 -19.50 -3.91
CA ILE A 206 -17.18 -19.64 -2.52
C ILE A 206 -16.23 -18.48 -2.15
N LEU A 207 -15.25 -18.14 -3.01
CA LEU A 207 -14.32 -17.04 -2.74
C LEU A 207 -15.05 -15.69 -2.67
N ILE A 208 -16.03 -15.44 -3.54
CA ILE A 208 -16.88 -14.25 -3.45
C ILE A 208 -17.60 -14.20 -2.10
N GLY A 209 -18.21 -15.32 -1.71
CA GLY A 209 -18.91 -15.45 -0.42
C GLY A 209 -17.98 -15.21 0.77
N MET A 210 -16.77 -15.79 0.75
CA MET A 210 -15.76 -15.59 1.81
C MET A 210 -15.33 -14.13 1.92
N GLY A 211 -14.98 -13.49 0.79
CA GLY A 211 -14.57 -12.10 0.76
C GLY A 211 -15.68 -11.15 1.23
N ALA A 212 -16.90 -11.32 0.72
CA ALA A 212 -18.06 -10.53 1.11
C ALA A 212 -18.41 -10.71 2.60
N ALA A 213 -18.44 -11.94 3.10
CA ALA A 213 -18.71 -12.23 4.51
C ALA A 213 -17.67 -11.58 5.42
N TRP A 214 -16.38 -11.58 5.02
CA TRP A 214 -15.31 -10.95 5.79
C TRP A 214 -15.45 -9.43 5.83
N ILE A 215 -15.74 -8.79 4.69
CA ILE A 215 -16.00 -7.34 4.64
C ILE A 215 -17.18 -6.98 5.54
N LEU A 216 -18.29 -7.73 5.45
CA LEU A 216 -19.48 -7.51 6.31
C LEU A 216 -19.14 -7.70 7.79
N PHE A 217 -18.34 -8.70 8.13
CA PHE A 217 -17.88 -8.94 9.50
C PHE A 217 -17.08 -7.74 10.03
N ILE A 218 -16.08 -7.25 9.29
CA ILE A 218 -15.27 -6.10 9.68
C ILE A 218 -16.13 -4.85 9.87
N VAL A 219 -17.06 -4.59 8.96
CA VAL A 219 -18.01 -3.48 9.09
C VAL A 219 -18.91 -3.63 10.32
N ALA A 220 -19.37 -4.86 10.60
CA ALA A 220 -20.27 -5.13 11.73
C ALA A 220 -19.59 -4.95 13.09
N ILE A 221 -18.31 -5.29 13.21
CA ILE A 221 -17.55 -5.05 14.46
C ILE A 221 -17.02 -3.61 14.59
N GLY A 222 -17.33 -2.74 13.63
CA GLY A 222 -16.88 -1.34 13.63
C GLY A 222 -15.36 -1.17 13.48
N SER A 223 -14.68 -2.20 12.96
CA SER A 223 -13.25 -2.19 12.71
C SER A 223 -12.96 -1.81 11.26
N GLY A 224 -11.73 -1.37 11.03
CA GLY A 224 -11.27 -0.99 9.71
C GLY A 224 -11.87 0.32 9.19
N LYS A 225 -11.55 0.64 7.93
CA LYS A 225 -11.94 1.91 7.28
C LYS A 225 -13.39 1.92 6.75
N GLY A 226 -14.30 1.15 7.35
CA GLY A 226 -15.72 1.17 6.97
C GLY A 226 -16.35 2.55 7.06
N SER A 227 -15.85 3.41 7.97
CA SER A 227 -16.19 4.84 8.03
C SER A 227 -15.60 5.64 6.86
N SER A 228 -14.55 5.16 6.20
CA SER A 228 -13.91 5.85 5.09
C SER A 228 -14.62 5.65 3.75
N LEU A 229 -15.51 4.67 3.62
CA LEU A 229 -16.27 4.47 2.37
C LEU A 229 -17.11 5.70 2.01
N ALA A 230 -17.85 6.24 2.96
CA ALA A 230 -18.62 7.46 2.73
C ALA A 230 -17.71 8.68 2.53
N GLY A 231 -16.58 8.77 3.26
CA GLY A 231 -15.57 9.82 3.06
C GLY A 231 -14.92 9.77 1.68
N ASN A 232 -14.61 8.56 1.19
CA ASN A 232 -13.90 8.37 -0.07
C ASN A 232 -14.81 8.42 -1.32
N TYR A 233 -16.09 8.06 -1.18
CA TYR A 233 -17.02 7.90 -2.32
C TYR A 233 -18.35 8.66 -2.13
N GLY A 234 -18.58 9.29 -0.97
CA GLY A 234 -19.83 10.01 -0.67
C GLY A 234 -20.14 11.11 -1.69
N TYR A 235 -19.12 11.71 -2.28
CA TYR A 235 -19.27 12.72 -3.33
C TYR A 235 -19.97 12.17 -4.60
N LEU A 236 -19.79 10.86 -4.91
CA LEU A 236 -20.46 10.20 -6.04
C LEU A 236 -21.95 9.94 -5.76
N ALA A 237 -22.30 9.82 -4.50
CA ALA A 237 -23.64 9.44 -4.06
C ALA A 237 -24.46 10.62 -3.55
N HIS A 238 -23.86 11.83 -3.49
CA HIS A 238 -24.42 13.00 -2.81
C HIS A 238 -24.87 12.70 -1.35
N VAL A 239 -24.18 11.76 -0.70
CA VAL A 239 -24.44 11.33 0.67
C VAL A 239 -23.42 11.98 1.60
N SER A 240 -23.88 12.63 2.63
CA SER A 240 -23.00 13.16 3.70
C SER A 240 -22.19 12.03 4.34
N ALA A 241 -20.97 12.34 4.76
CA ALA A 241 -20.10 11.39 5.43
C ALA A 241 -20.83 10.75 6.63
N GLY A 242 -21.20 9.49 6.48
CA GLY A 242 -21.82 8.67 7.51
C GLY A 242 -21.00 7.42 7.76
N THR A 243 -21.25 6.73 8.86
CA THR A 243 -20.55 5.51 9.23
C THR A 243 -21.47 4.29 9.16
N GLY A 244 -20.87 3.12 8.92
CA GLY A 244 -21.56 1.85 8.97
C GLY A 244 -22.26 1.41 7.68
N LEU A 245 -23.05 0.34 7.79
CA LEU A 245 -23.66 -0.35 6.65
C LEU A 245 -24.62 0.55 5.85
N GLY A 246 -25.38 1.41 6.53
CA GLY A 246 -26.32 2.34 5.87
C GLY A 246 -25.61 3.32 4.94
N ALA A 247 -24.50 3.91 5.38
CA ALA A 247 -23.68 4.81 4.56
C ALA A 247 -23.07 4.07 3.37
N THR A 248 -22.57 2.84 3.57
CA THR A 248 -22.05 1.99 2.50
C THR A 248 -23.11 1.69 1.44
N LEU A 249 -24.31 1.29 1.85
CA LEU A 249 -25.43 1.04 0.93
C LEU A 249 -25.88 2.32 0.23
N GLY A 250 -25.90 3.45 0.93
CA GLY A 250 -26.18 4.77 0.36
C GLY A 250 -25.23 5.15 -0.76
N VAL A 251 -23.90 4.91 -0.57
CA VAL A 251 -22.89 5.14 -1.62
C VAL A 251 -23.15 4.23 -2.84
N LEU A 252 -23.37 2.93 -2.63
CA LEU A 252 -23.65 2.00 -3.73
C LEU A 252 -24.93 2.38 -4.49
N TRP A 253 -25.97 2.76 -3.75
CA TRP A 253 -27.23 3.24 -4.34
C TRP A 253 -27.01 4.52 -5.17
N GLY A 254 -26.27 5.50 -4.62
CA GLY A 254 -25.95 6.75 -5.32
C GLY A 254 -25.16 6.53 -6.60
N ILE A 255 -24.14 5.65 -6.58
CA ILE A 255 -23.35 5.29 -7.76
C ILE A 255 -24.25 4.73 -8.88
N VAL A 256 -25.22 3.86 -8.53
CA VAL A 256 -26.15 3.29 -9.51
C VAL A 256 -27.11 4.33 -10.06
N HIS A 257 -27.56 5.30 -9.24
CA HIS A 257 -28.55 6.31 -9.64
C HIS A 257 -27.94 7.57 -10.26
N HIS A 258 -26.63 7.80 -10.06
CA HIS A 258 -25.91 8.93 -10.63
C HIS A 258 -24.72 8.48 -11.50
N PRO A 259 -24.94 7.68 -12.56
CA PRO A 259 -23.87 7.14 -13.40
C PRO A 259 -23.07 8.22 -14.13
N THR A 260 -23.66 9.41 -14.38
CA THR A 260 -22.98 10.55 -14.99
C THR A 260 -21.83 11.05 -14.15
N GLY A 261 -22.01 11.16 -12.83
CA GLY A 261 -20.92 11.56 -11.90
C GLY A 261 -19.75 10.58 -11.93
N VAL A 262 -20.04 9.27 -11.97
CA VAL A 262 -19.00 8.23 -12.11
C VAL A 262 -18.25 8.39 -13.44
N PHE A 263 -18.97 8.63 -14.53
CA PHE A 263 -18.39 8.81 -15.85
C PHE A 263 -17.49 10.06 -15.92
N ASP A 264 -17.92 11.17 -15.32
CA ASP A 264 -17.14 12.41 -15.29
C ASP A 264 -15.82 12.25 -14.50
N VAL A 265 -15.85 11.51 -13.38
CA VAL A 265 -14.64 11.18 -12.61
C VAL A 265 -13.69 10.31 -13.43
N ILE A 266 -14.18 9.26 -14.07
CA ILE A 266 -13.36 8.39 -14.94
C ILE A 266 -12.76 9.20 -16.09
N ARG A 267 -13.55 10.07 -16.71
CA ARG A 267 -13.10 10.95 -17.80
C ARG A 267 -12.02 11.92 -17.31
N GLY A 268 -12.20 12.51 -16.13
CA GLY A 268 -11.21 13.43 -15.51
C GLY A 268 -9.88 12.74 -15.17
N ARG A 269 -9.90 11.42 -14.90
CA ARG A 269 -8.72 10.62 -14.53
C ARG A 269 -8.25 9.69 -15.64
N ARG A 270 -8.70 9.90 -16.86
CA ARG A 270 -8.38 9.01 -17.98
C ARG A 270 -6.89 8.79 -18.19
N ASP A 271 -6.08 9.84 -18.01
CA ASP A 271 -4.65 9.76 -18.28
C ASP A 271 -3.92 8.91 -17.25
N GLU A 272 -4.31 9.00 -15.97
CA GLU A 272 -3.78 8.14 -14.90
C GLU A 272 -4.23 6.69 -15.09
N ILE A 273 -5.51 6.47 -15.42
CA ILE A 273 -6.04 5.14 -15.70
C ILE A 273 -5.35 4.51 -16.91
N LEU A 274 -5.14 5.28 -17.99
CA LEU A 274 -4.42 4.80 -19.17
C LEU A 274 -2.96 4.48 -18.86
N LYS A 275 -2.27 5.30 -18.09
CA LYS A 275 -0.89 5.02 -17.63
C LYS A 275 -0.85 3.74 -16.79
N PHE A 276 -1.83 3.54 -15.90
CA PHE A 276 -1.95 2.31 -15.13
C PHE A 276 -2.08 1.08 -16.04
N ILE A 277 -3.04 1.12 -16.97
CA ILE A 277 -3.30 0.03 -17.92
C ILE A 277 -2.06 -0.26 -18.77
N TRP A 278 -1.40 0.76 -19.27
CA TRP A 278 -0.18 0.63 -20.06
C TRP A 278 0.97 0.00 -19.25
N SER A 279 1.16 0.42 -18.01
CA SER A 279 2.21 -0.11 -17.14
C SER A 279 2.00 -1.58 -16.74
N SER A 280 0.80 -2.12 -16.99
CA SER A 280 0.43 -3.51 -16.68
C SER A 280 0.31 -4.39 -17.93
N GLY A 281 0.44 -3.80 -19.13
CA GLY A 281 0.19 -4.46 -20.41
C GLY A 281 -1.29 -4.63 -20.69
N THR A 282 -1.83 -3.76 -21.54
CA THR A 282 -3.28 -3.61 -21.86
C THR A 282 -3.99 -4.93 -22.17
N ILE A 283 -3.31 -5.90 -22.80
CA ILE A 283 -3.89 -7.18 -23.22
C ILE A 283 -4.50 -7.97 -22.06
N GLY A 284 -3.97 -7.80 -20.84
CA GLY A 284 -4.48 -8.49 -19.66
C GLY A 284 -5.92 -8.14 -19.29
N LEU A 285 -6.41 -6.95 -19.69
CA LEU A 285 -7.81 -6.54 -19.49
C LEU A 285 -8.83 -7.46 -20.18
N PHE A 286 -8.43 -8.16 -21.22
CA PHE A 286 -9.30 -9.10 -21.94
C PHE A 286 -9.33 -10.49 -21.33
N SER A 287 -8.72 -10.68 -20.17
CA SER A 287 -8.74 -11.93 -19.40
C SER A 287 -9.74 -11.87 -18.24
N ALA A 288 -10.26 -13.03 -17.85
CA ALA A 288 -11.11 -13.14 -16.65
C ALA A 288 -10.36 -12.63 -15.39
N LEU A 289 -9.06 -12.94 -15.25
CA LEU A 289 -8.22 -12.49 -14.14
C LEU A 289 -8.07 -10.96 -14.11
N GLY A 290 -7.79 -10.35 -15.26
CA GLY A 290 -7.66 -8.90 -15.39
C GLY A 290 -8.97 -8.18 -15.13
N ILE A 291 -10.09 -8.65 -15.70
CA ILE A 291 -11.42 -8.06 -15.46
C ILE A 291 -11.77 -8.13 -13.97
N GLY A 292 -11.65 -9.31 -13.34
CA GLY A 292 -12.02 -9.49 -11.94
C GLY A 292 -11.26 -8.55 -11.00
N MET A 293 -9.94 -8.43 -11.18
CA MET A 293 -9.12 -7.58 -10.32
C MET A 293 -9.25 -6.09 -10.66
N THR A 294 -9.46 -5.73 -11.93
CA THR A 294 -9.74 -4.34 -12.32
C THR A 294 -11.02 -3.83 -11.66
N LEU A 295 -12.07 -4.64 -11.62
CA LEU A 295 -13.35 -4.26 -11.00
C LEU A 295 -13.26 -4.04 -9.49
N VAL A 296 -12.45 -4.83 -8.78
CA VAL A 296 -12.39 -4.76 -7.30
C VAL A 296 -11.22 -3.95 -6.75
N VAL A 297 -10.24 -3.61 -7.57
CA VAL A 297 -9.05 -2.84 -7.15
C VAL A 297 -8.95 -1.52 -7.90
N LEU A 298 -8.79 -1.56 -9.24
CA LEU A 298 -8.55 -0.35 -10.01
C LEU A 298 -9.79 0.57 -10.03
N ALA A 299 -10.99 0.02 -10.24
CA ALA A 299 -12.20 0.84 -10.33
C ALA A 299 -12.49 1.58 -9.01
N PRO A 300 -12.47 0.96 -7.82
CA PRO A 300 -12.59 1.69 -6.57
C PRO A 300 -11.51 2.75 -6.39
N ASN A 301 -10.23 2.43 -6.64
CA ASN A 301 -9.14 3.39 -6.50
C ASN A 301 -9.27 4.56 -7.49
N ALA A 302 -9.72 4.30 -8.71
CA ALA A 302 -10.00 5.34 -9.70
C ALA A 302 -11.21 6.21 -9.35
N LEU A 303 -12.17 5.68 -8.60
CA LEU A 303 -13.35 6.40 -8.12
C LEU A 303 -13.18 7.01 -6.73
N ASN A 304 -12.03 6.86 -6.08
CA ASN A 304 -11.76 7.48 -4.79
C ASN A 304 -11.75 9.02 -4.91
N GLN A 305 -12.20 9.74 -3.90
CA GLN A 305 -12.17 11.21 -3.89
C GLN A 305 -10.76 11.75 -4.14
N SER A 306 -9.74 11.12 -3.56
CA SER A 306 -8.35 11.48 -3.78
C SER A 306 -7.76 10.78 -5.01
N PRO A 307 -7.20 11.51 -5.99
CA PRO A 307 -6.54 10.93 -7.16
C PRO A 307 -5.23 10.22 -6.83
N VAL A 308 -4.69 10.40 -5.64
CA VAL A 308 -3.45 9.76 -5.16
C VAL A 308 -3.56 8.23 -5.21
N PHE A 309 -4.77 7.66 -5.04
CA PHE A 309 -4.99 6.20 -4.99
C PHE A 309 -4.70 5.45 -6.29
N ILE A 310 -4.53 6.12 -7.41
CA ILE A 310 -4.03 5.52 -8.66
C ILE A 310 -2.59 5.95 -9.00
N GLY A 311 -1.94 6.66 -8.08
CA GLY A 311 -0.57 7.16 -8.21
C GLY A 311 0.51 6.23 -7.66
N ALA A 312 1.75 6.68 -7.77
CA ALA A 312 2.94 5.93 -7.33
C ALA A 312 2.99 5.74 -5.80
N THR A 313 2.55 6.74 -5.03
CA THR A 313 2.53 6.70 -3.56
C THR A 313 1.47 5.76 -2.98
N ALA A 314 0.47 5.37 -3.76
CA ALA A 314 -0.51 4.36 -3.39
C ALA A 314 -0.35 3.06 -4.22
N SER A 315 0.84 2.80 -4.72
CA SER A 315 1.15 1.66 -5.58
C SER A 315 0.84 0.31 -4.93
N PHE A 316 1.06 0.19 -3.63
CA PHE A 316 0.75 -1.01 -2.86
C PHE A 316 -0.72 -1.43 -2.95
N GLN A 317 -1.65 -0.47 -3.06
CA GLN A 317 -3.08 -0.75 -3.23
C GLN A 317 -3.43 -1.30 -4.62
N ASN A 318 -2.65 -0.94 -5.64
CA ASN A 318 -2.89 -1.31 -7.03
C ASN A 318 -2.09 -2.55 -7.47
N LEU A 319 -1.11 -2.98 -6.70
CA LEU A 319 -0.18 -4.05 -7.05
C LEU A 319 -0.92 -5.36 -7.42
N ALA A 320 -2.03 -5.68 -6.74
CA ALA A 320 -2.84 -6.84 -7.08
C ALA A 320 -3.36 -6.76 -8.53
N ALA A 321 -3.99 -5.65 -8.92
CA ALA A 321 -4.52 -5.49 -10.27
C ALA A 321 -3.41 -5.61 -11.33
N VAL A 322 -2.23 -4.99 -11.08
CA VAL A 322 -1.08 -5.05 -11.99
C VAL A 322 -0.62 -6.49 -12.22
N VAL A 323 -0.38 -7.23 -11.13
CA VAL A 323 0.12 -8.61 -11.22
C VAL A 323 -0.87 -9.51 -11.96
N PHE A 324 -2.15 -9.38 -11.66
CA PHE A 324 -3.19 -10.17 -12.33
C PHE A 324 -3.45 -9.75 -13.77
N LEU A 325 -3.22 -8.49 -14.14
CA LEU A 325 -3.23 -8.06 -15.54
C LEU A 325 -2.05 -8.67 -16.31
N ILE A 326 -0.84 -8.67 -15.75
CA ILE A 326 0.32 -9.27 -16.39
C ILE A 326 0.11 -10.78 -16.61
N VAL A 327 -0.34 -11.52 -15.59
CA VAL A 327 -0.65 -12.96 -15.70
C VAL A 327 -1.85 -13.18 -16.64
N GLY A 328 -2.85 -12.31 -16.57
CA GLY A 328 -4.01 -12.32 -17.45
C GLY A 328 -3.64 -12.18 -18.93
N GLY A 329 -2.61 -11.41 -19.24
CA GLY A 329 -2.05 -11.31 -20.59
C GLY A 329 -1.63 -12.67 -21.14
N VAL A 330 -1.02 -13.53 -20.30
CA VAL A 330 -0.65 -14.90 -20.70
C VAL A 330 -1.89 -15.72 -21.07
N THR A 331 -2.99 -15.60 -20.33
CA THR A 331 -4.24 -16.33 -20.66
C THR A 331 -4.82 -15.89 -22.00
N VAL A 332 -4.77 -14.61 -22.31
CA VAL A 332 -5.23 -14.07 -23.61
C VAL A 332 -4.34 -14.58 -24.75
N LEU A 333 -3.03 -14.51 -24.60
CA LEU A 333 -2.10 -15.01 -25.64
C LEU A 333 -2.28 -16.51 -25.86
N THR A 334 -2.50 -17.28 -24.82
CA THR A 334 -2.78 -18.73 -24.90
C THR A 334 -4.11 -19.01 -25.60
N TRP A 335 -5.15 -18.22 -25.29
CA TRP A 335 -6.43 -18.33 -25.97
C TRP A 335 -6.30 -18.02 -27.46
N LEU A 336 -5.55 -16.97 -27.85
CA LEU A 336 -5.27 -16.64 -29.22
C LEU A 336 -4.50 -17.78 -29.94
N ALA A 337 -3.47 -18.35 -29.30
CA ALA A 337 -2.70 -19.44 -29.88
C ALA A 337 -3.56 -20.66 -30.24
N ARG A 338 -4.69 -20.87 -29.54
CA ARG A 338 -5.67 -21.96 -29.82
C ARG A 338 -6.62 -21.67 -30.99
N ARG A 339 -6.71 -20.41 -31.46
CA ARG A 339 -7.61 -19.99 -32.54
C ARG A 339 -7.08 -20.27 -33.95
N GLY A 340 -6.06 -21.14 -34.07
CA GLY A 340 -5.44 -21.50 -35.33
C GLY A 340 -4.46 -20.43 -35.85
N ARG A 341 -4.14 -20.50 -37.13
CA ARG A 341 -3.07 -19.70 -37.76
C ARG A 341 -3.23 -18.18 -37.54
N TRP A 342 -4.41 -17.65 -37.62
CA TRP A 342 -4.67 -16.22 -37.43
C TRP A 342 -4.45 -15.78 -35.99
N GLY A 343 -4.86 -16.59 -35.04
CA GLY A 343 -4.61 -16.31 -33.62
C GLY A 343 -3.10 -16.34 -33.32
N ILE A 344 -2.35 -17.32 -33.88
CA ILE A 344 -0.91 -17.42 -33.70
C ILE A 344 -0.18 -16.18 -34.26
N LEU A 345 -0.61 -15.66 -35.41
CA LEU A 345 -0.05 -14.44 -35.97
C LEU A 345 -0.24 -13.21 -35.05
N LEU A 346 -1.31 -13.17 -34.27
CA LEU A 346 -1.60 -12.08 -33.32
C LEU A 346 -0.80 -12.21 -32.01
N VAL A 347 -0.38 -13.41 -31.62
CA VAL A 347 0.36 -13.63 -30.35
C VAL A 347 1.63 -12.78 -30.28
N TRP A 348 2.40 -12.74 -31.36
CA TRP A 348 3.65 -11.98 -31.41
C TRP A 348 3.46 -10.47 -31.26
N PRO A 349 2.68 -9.80 -32.14
CA PRO A 349 2.56 -8.35 -32.04
C PRO A 349 1.86 -7.92 -30.74
N LEU A 350 0.89 -8.67 -30.24
CA LEU A 350 0.21 -8.31 -28.99
C LEU A 350 1.08 -8.57 -27.77
N GLY A 351 1.83 -9.67 -27.73
CA GLY A 351 2.78 -9.94 -26.66
C GLY A 351 3.94 -8.93 -26.65
N ALA A 352 4.48 -8.60 -27.82
CA ALA A 352 5.49 -7.57 -27.97
C ALA A 352 4.97 -6.17 -27.58
N LEU A 353 3.73 -5.83 -27.99
CA LEU A 353 3.09 -4.57 -27.61
C LEU A 353 2.91 -4.47 -26.10
N ALA A 354 2.41 -5.52 -25.43
CA ALA A 354 2.23 -5.52 -23.98
C ALA A 354 3.57 -5.33 -23.27
N LEU A 355 4.62 -6.04 -23.69
CA LEU A 355 5.95 -5.89 -23.11
C LEU A 355 6.53 -4.50 -23.39
N PHE A 356 6.36 -3.99 -24.60
CA PHE A 356 6.79 -2.64 -24.99
C PHE A 356 6.11 -1.57 -24.11
N GLN A 357 4.81 -1.67 -23.88
CA GLN A 357 4.07 -0.76 -23.01
C GLN A 357 4.65 -0.74 -21.59
N ILE A 358 4.88 -1.92 -20.99
CA ILE A 358 5.47 -2.04 -19.65
C ILE A 358 6.89 -1.43 -19.64
N LEU A 359 7.72 -1.73 -20.65
CA LEU A 359 9.10 -1.23 -20.75
C LEU A 359 9.15 0.30 -20.92
N VAL A 360 8.27 0.86 -21.74
CA VAL A 360 8.20 2.33 -21.96
C VAL A 360 7.85 3.04 -20.67
N VAL A 361 6.84 2.56 -19.95
CA VAL A 361 6.47 3.15 -18.66
C VAL A 361 7.62 2.98 -17.67
N SER A 362 8.20 1.78 -17.57
CA SER A 362 9.32 1.50 -16.65
C SER A 362 10.54 2.38 -16.95
N SER A 363 10.91 2.53 -18.22
CA SER A 363 12.05 3.37 -18.62
C SER A 363 11.86 4.85 -18.28
N SER A 364 10.61 5.34 -18.29
CA SER A 364 10.31 6.73 -17.93
C SER A 364 10.22 6.97 -16.42
N TRP A 365 9.87 5.94 -15.64
CA TRP A 365 9.57 6.05 -14.23
C TRP A 365 10.69 5.58 -13.31
N ILE A 366 11.44 4.55 -13.67
CA ILE A 366 12.57 4.07 -12.85
C ILE A 366 13.56 5.19 -12.53
N PRO A 367 14.01 6.04 -13.48
CA PRO A 367 14.90 7.15 -13.18
C PRO A 367 14.30 8.19 -12.22
N ARG A 368 12.98 8.27 -12.12
CA ARG A 368 12.27 9.24 -11.28
C ARG A 368 11.97 8.72 -9.87
N ILE A 369 12.20 7.45 -9.57
CA ILE A 369 11.94 6.89 -8.24
C ILE A 369 12.66 7.69 -7.17
N SER A 370 13.93 8.02 -7.37
CA SER A 370 14.71 8.80 -6.41
C SER A 370 14.12 10.18 -6.16
N SER A 371 13.71 10.91 -7.20
CA SER A 371 13.10 12.23 -7.04
C SER A 371 11.69 12.21 -6.44
N THR A 372 11.01 11.07 -6.52
CA THR A 372 9.66 10.90 -5.96
C THR A 372 9.70 10.49 -4.49
N PHE A 373 10.61 9.58 -4.12
CA PHE A 373 10.62 8.94 -2.80
C PHE A 373 11.83 9.29 -1.94
N LEU A 374 12.96 9.68 -2.53
CA LEU A 374 14.17 10.07 -1.81
C LEU A 374 14.24 11.60 -1.73
N ARG A 375 13.50 12.17 -0.79
CA ARG A 375 13.32 13.63 -0.66
C ARG A 375 14.12 14.26 0.48
N VAL A 376 14.62 13.46 1.40
CA VAL A 376 15.50 13.94 2.48
C VAL A 376 16.94 13.89 1.99
N ASP A 377 17.62 15.02 1.99
CA ASP A 377 19.02 15.10 1.55
C ASP A 377 20.01 14.47 2.55
N ALA A 378 21.25 14.23 2.11
CA ALA A 378 22.25 13.54 2.93
C ALA A 378 22.70 14.33 4.15
N VAL A 379 22.65 15.66 4.07
CA VAL A 379 23.06 16.53 5.18
C VAL A 379 21.98 16.46 6.25
N THR A 380 20.73 16.65 5.86
CA THR A 380 19.56 16.54 6.73
C THR A 380 19.50 15.16 7.42
N ALA A 381 19.71 14.06 6.67
CA ALA A 381 19.71 12.72 7.23
C ALA A 381 20.79 12.51 8.33
N ARG A 382 21.98 13.08 8.13
CA ARG A 382 23.04 13.05 9.18
C ARG A 382 22.62 13.83 10.42
N GLN A 383 22.06 15.02 10.24
CA GLN A 383 21.55 15.83 11.35
C GLN A 383 20.43 15.13 12.11
N LEU A 384 19.51 14.48 11.40
CA LEU A 384 18.45 13.66 12.01
C LEU A 384 19.01 12.46 12.80
N THR A 385 20.08 11.85 12.31
CA THR A 385 20.77 10.76 13.04
C THR A 385 21.34 11.27 14.36
N GLU A 386 21.93 12.46 14.38
CA GLU A 386 22.43 13.09 15.61
C GLU A 386 21.28 13.44 16.57
N VAL A 387 20.16 13.95 16.06
CA VAL A 387 18.97 14.21 16.86
C VAL A 387 18.41 12.91 17.44
N GLN A 388 18.32 11.87 16.63
CA GLN A 388 17.83 10.56 17.07
C GLN A 388 18.71 9.98 18.19
N ALA A 389 20.03 10.13 18.12
CA ALA A 389 20.95 9.67 19.15
C ALA A 389 20.79 10.43 20.49
N LYS A 390 20.39 11.71 20.42
CA LYS A 390 20.10 12.53 21.60
C LYS A 390 18.69 12.35 22.15
N THR A 391 17.79 11.73 21.37
CA THR A 391 16.40 11.53 21.76
C THR A 391 16.26 10.24 22.55
N GLY A 392 15.99 10.32 23.84
CA GLY A 392 15.81 9.16 24.74
C GLY A 392 14.75 8.18 24.20
N GLY A 393 14.92 6.89 24.46
CA GLY A 393 14.02 5.83 23.95
C GLY A 393 12.58 5.95 24.46
N SER A 394 12.36 6.51 25.66
CA SER A 394 11.05 6.73 26.28
C SER A 394 10.40 8.06 25.91
N ALA A 395 11.11 8.98 25.25
CA ALA A 395 10.58 10.27 24.88
C ALA A 395 9.48 10.12 23.81
N GLU A 396 8.39 10.86 23.96
CA GLU A 396 7.40 11.10 22.94
C GLU A 396 8.01 11.92 21.82
N VAL A 397 7.74 11.56 20.57
CA VAL A 397 8.27 12.30 19.42
C VAL A 397 7.13 12.88 18.61
N ILE A 398 7.21 14.19 18.34
CA ILE A 398 6.37 14.91 17.39
C ILE A 398 7.27 15.40 16.26
N ALA A 399 7.11 14.85 15.07
CA ALA A 399 8.03 15.12 13.97
C ALA A 399 7.30 15.38 12.65
N SER A 400 7.97 16.09 11.74
CA SER A 400 7.47 16.30 10.38
C SER A 400 7.05 14.96 9.74
N GLN A 401 5.90 14.94 9.07
CA GLN A 401 5.25 13.76 8.48
C GLN A 401 6.20 12.90 7.64
N GLY A 402 7.00 13.52 6.79
CA GLY A 402 7.82 12.79 5.83
C GLY A 402 9.06 12.10 6.41
N ILE A 403 9.36 12.30 7.72
CA ILE A 403 10.56 11.70 8.36
C ILE A 403 10.23 10.85 9.59
N ILE A 404 8.98 10.89 10.01
CA ILE A 404 8.55 10.36 11.31
C ILE A 404 8.65 8.83 11.40
N GLY A 405 8.47 8.12 10.29
CA GLY A 405 8.47 6.66 10.26
C GLY A 405 9.74 6.03 10.85
N ARG A 406 10.88 6.71 10.70
CA ARG A 406 12.16 6.25 11.27
C ARG A 406 12.18 6.21 12.81
N PHE A 407 11.26 6.95 13.45
CA PHE A 407 11.06 6.96 14.90
C PHE A 407 10.01 5.93 15.38
N GLY A 408 9.46 5.12 14.48
CA GLY A 408 8.31 4.24 14.69
C GLY A 408 8.43 3.15 15.76
N GLY A 409 9.65 2.83 16.24
CA GLY A 409 9.87 1.92 17.37
C GLY A 409 9.47 2.48 18.74
N ARG A 410 8.79 3.65 18.81
CA ARG A 410 8.41 4.33 20.06
C ARG A 410 6.97 4.07 20.43
N LYS A 411 6.67 4.10 21.73
CA LYS A 411 5.31 3.93 22.24
C LYS A 411 4.41 5.09 21.80
N VAL A 412 4.93 6.32 21.75
CA VAL A 412 4.18 7.54 21.42
C VAL A 412 4.89 8.32 20.31
N LEU A 413 4.16 8.55 19.23
CA LEU A 413 4.70 9.14 18.01
C LEU A 413 3.58 9.89 17.28
N TYR A 414 3.73 11.20 17.08
CA TYR A 414 2.74 12.01 16.38
C TYR A 414 3.34 12.74 15.19
N PRO A 415 2.73 12.63 14.00
CA PRO A 415 3.16 13.44 12.87
C PRO A 415 2.72 14.89 13.05
N TYR A 416 3.60 15.82 12.75
CA TYR A 416 3.25 17.20 12.51
C TYR A 416 2.72 17.33 11.07
N LEU A 417 1.46 17.68 10.94
CA LEU A 417 0.74 17.76 9.66
C LEU A 417 0.30 19.20 9.40
N ASN A 418 0.35 19.59 8.13
CA ASN A 418 -0.09 20.91 7.68
C ASN A 418 -1.48 20.95 7.06
N ALA A 419 -2.16 19.82 6.98
CA ALA A 419 -3.35 19.65 6.17
C ALA A 419 -4.63 20.20 6.81
N PHE A 420 -4.58 20.70 8.04
CA PHE A 420 -5.78 21.12 8.77
C PHE A 420 -5.93 22.64 8.77
N ALA A 421 -6.95 23.14 8.09
CA ALA A 421 -7.30 24.57 8.07
C ALA A 421 -7.53 25.17 9.47
N ASP A 422 -8.01 24.34 10.42
CA ASP A 422 -8.31 24.74 11.79
C ASP A 422 -7.14 24.46 12.77
N GLY A 423 -5.96 24.08 12.26
CA GLY A 423 -4.82 23.67 13.07
C GLY A 423 -4.87 22.23 13.55
N GLN A 424 -3.79 21.79 14.18
CA GLN A 424 -3.62 20.42 14.68
C GLN A 424 -3.50 20.41 16.20
N THR A 425 -4.34 19.61 16.86
CA THR A 425 -4.23 19.35 18.31
C THR A 425 -3.58 17.99 18.54
N ILE A 426 -2.42 17.98 19.18
CA ILE A 426 -1.66 16.77 19.48
C ILE A 426 -1.76 16.46 20.98
N PRO A 427 -2.19 15.23 21.36
CA PRO A 427 -2.17 14.80 22.77
C PRO A 427 -0.75 14.69 23.29
N ILE A 428 -0.55 14.97 24.58
CA ILE A 428 0.71 14.85 25.29
C ILE A 428 0.57 13.73 26.32
N ASN A 429 1.49 12.74 26.27
CA ASN A 429 1.37 11.50 27.05
C ASN A 429 2.65 11.12 27.80
N SER A 430 3.71 11.91 27.66
CA SER A 430 5.03 11.62 28.27
C SER A 430 5.58 12.85 28.98
N ASP A 431 6.42 12.60 29.99
CA ASP A 431 7.12 13.66 30.74
C ASP A 431 8.23 14.34 29.93
N THR A 432 8.58 13.77 28.79
CA THR A 432 9.55 14.35 27.86
C THR A 432 9.02 14.21 26.43
N VAL A 433 8.90 15.32 25.74
CA VAL A 433 8.46 15.44 24.34
C VAL A 433 9.61 16.00 23.52
N VAL A 434 9.90 15.37 22.38
CA VAL A 434 10.88 15.88 21.43
C VAL A 434 10.17 16.28 20.16
N PHE A 435 10.28 17.57 19.80
CA PHE A 435 9.79 18.11 18.54
C PHE A 435 10.92 18.11 17.51
N ILE A 436 10.61 17.66 16.29
CA ILE A 436 11.58 17.59 15.18
C ILE A 436 10.92 18.15 13.91
N PHE A 437 11.40 19.28 13.45
CA PHE A 437 10.87 19.98 12.27
C PHE A 437 11.89 19.94 11.13
N VAL A 438 11.43 19.51 9.97
CA VAL A 438 12.21 19.42 8.73
C VAL A 438 11.39 20.07 7.62
N PRO A 439 11.65 21.33 7.26
CA PRO A 439 10.89 22.04 6.23
C PRO A 439 11.21 21.51 4.83
N ASN A 440 10.21 21.45 3.97
CA ASN A 440 10.29 21.13 2.54
C ASN A 440 10.96 19.80 2.17
N GLN A 441 11.20 18.91 3.12
CA GLN A 441 11.85 17.62 2.87
C GLN A 441 11.01 16.45 3.38
N GLY A 442 11.08 15.31 2.67
CA GLY A 442 10.23 14.14 2.89
C GLY A 442 8.94 14.19 2.07
N ILE A 443 8.22 13.09 2.05
CA ILE A 443 6.90 13.00 1.42
C ILE A 443 5.90 13.76 2.29
N GLU A 444 5.02 14.54 1.67
CA GLU A 444 4.03 15.38 2.37
C GLU A 444 4.67 16.39 3.35
N ALA A 445 5.81 16.92 2.98
CA ALA A 445 6.56 17.86 3.81
C ALA A 445 5.81 19.17 4.06
N ALA A 446 5.96 19.68 5.29
CA ALA A 446 5.56 21.03 5.65
C ALA A 446 6.40 22.09 4.89
N THR A 447 5.78 23.20 4.49
CA THR A 447 6.50 24.35 3.96
C THR A 447 7.32 25.03 5.05
N THR A 448 8.34 25.81 4.67
CA THR A 448 9.12 26.61 5.63
C THR A 448 8.22 27.48 6.49
N THR A 449 7.28 28.23 5.90
CA THR A 449 6.38 29.13 6.65
C THR A 449 5.58 28.40 7.73
N GLN A 450 5.03 27.24 7.40
CA GLN A 450 4.25 26.44 8.34
C GLN A 450 5.14 25.85 9.45
N THR A 451 6.33 25.43 9.08
CA THR A 451 7.30 24.90 10.03
C THR A 451 7.81 25.99 10.98
N ASP A 452 8.05 27.21 10.47
CA ASP A 452 8.51 28.35 11.28
C ASP A 452 7.47 28.73 12.34
N ALA A 453 6.17 28.75 12.00
CA ALA A 453 5.10 29.00 12.96
C ALA A 453 5.09 27.97 14.11
N ALA A 454 5.29 26.70 13.79
CA ALA A 454 5.39 25.65 14.80
C ALA A 454 6.66 25.76 15.64
N ILE A 455 7.80 26.09 15.03
CA ILE A 455 9.07 26.33 15.72
C ILE A 455 8.93 27.49 16.69
N ASP A 456 8.34 28.61 16.27
CA ASP A 456 8.13 29.76 17.12
C ASP A 456 7.23 29.45 18.32
N LYS A 457 6.19 28.65 18.12
CA LYS A 457 5.34 28.20 19.20
C LYS A 457 6.13 27.35 20.21
N VAL A 458 6.87 26.36 19.74
CA VAL A 458 7.64 25.46 20.62
C VAL A 458 8.74 26.24 21.39
N ARG A 459 9.42 27.16 20.73
CA ARG A 459 10.47 27.97 21.32
C ARG A 459 9.93 28.99 22.31
N ASN A 460 8.97 29.81 21.88
CA ASN A 460 8.57 31.03 22.56
C ASN A 460 7.37 30.86 23.49
N GLN A 461 6.46 29.93 23.21
CA GLN A 461 5.28 29.69 24.05
C GLN A 461 5.45 28.47 24.97
N LEU A 462 6.05 27.38 24.48
CA LEU A 462 6.30 26.20 25.31
C LEU A 462 7.64 26.29 26.06
N HIS A 463 8.51 27.24 25.72
CA HIS A 463 9.84 27.40 26.31
C HIS A 463 10.69 26.13 26.26
N ALA A 464 10.57 25.37 25.16
CA ALA A 464 11.31 24.11 24.99
C ALA A 464 12.80 24.36 24.78
N THR A 465 13.63 23.48 25.32
CA THR A 465 15.09 23.53 25.20
C THR A 465 15.51 23.06 23.80
N GLN A 466 16.25 23.89 23.08
CA GLN A 466 16.73 23.55 21.75
C GLN A 466 17.83 22.47 21.79
N ILE A 467 17.64 21.35 21.07
CA ILE A 467 18.61 20.26 20.89
C ILE A 467 19.56 20.59 19.74
N THR A 468 18.98 21.06 18.62
CA THR A 468 19.72 21.46 17.42
C THR A 468 18.93 22.51 16.63
N SER A 469 19.63 23.36 15.89
CA SER A 469 19.05 24.24 14.90
C SER A 469 20.03 24.41 13.76
N THR A 470 19.66 23.91 12.63
CA THR A 470 20.37 24.04 11.36
C THR A 470 19.38 24.57 10.32
N PRO A 471 19.81 24.96 9.12
CA PRO A 471 18.89 25.37 8.08
C PRO A 471 17.84 24.32 7.71
N ASN A 472 18.16 23.03 7.89
CA ASN A 472 17.32 21.92 7.46
C ASN A 472 16.60 21.19 8.61
N VAL A 473 17.11 21.26 9.84
CA VAL A 473 16.56 20.53 10.99
C VAL A 473 16.56 21.42 12.23
N THR A 474 15.39 21.56 12.82
CA THR A 474 15.24 22.19 14.14
C THR A 474 14.58 21.21 15.10
N ALA A 475 15.21 20.97 16.23
CA ALA A 475 14.71 20.03 17.23
C ALA A 475 14.77 20.62 18.64
N PHE A 476 13.75 20.29 19.45
CA PHE A 476 13.59 20.75 20.82
C PHE A 476 13.24 19.58 21.73
N SER A 477 13.70 19.67 22.98
CA SER A 477 13.24 18.83 24.10
C SER A 477 12.39 19.68 25.02
N TRP A 478 11.25 19.15 25.40
CA TRP A 478 10.29 19.83 26.26
C TRP A 478 9.82 18.92 27.40
N HIS A 479 9.79 19.48 28.61
CA HIS A 479 9.19 18.86 29.76
C HIS A 479 7.84 19.55 30.03
N PRO A 480 6.72 18.93 29.62
CA PRO A 480 5.41 19.56 29.79
C PRO A 480 5.13 19.84 31.26
N PRO A 481 4.57 21.02 31.59
CA PRO A 481 4.05 21.32 32.94
C PRO A 481 3.02 20.26 33.34
N ALA A 482 2.97 19.97 34.65
CA ALA A 482 2.02 19.01 35.20
C ALA A 482 0.60 19.37 34.80
N GLY A 483 -0.15 18.40 34.28
CA GLY A 483 -1.53 18.59 33.80
C GLY A 483 -1.67 19.02 32.35
N THR A 484 -0.59 19.23 31.59
CA THR A 484 -0.66 19.48 30.17
C THR A 484 -1.17 18.23 29.44
N LYS A 485 -2.30 18.36 28.74
CA LYS A 485 -2.95 17.23 28.02
C LYS A 485 -2.76 17.30 26.51
N THR A 486 -2.59 18.50 25.95
CA THR A 486 -2.55 18.71 24.51
C THR A 486 -1.67 19.91 24.16
N VAL A 487 -1.14 19.89 22.94
CA VAL A 487 -0.55 21.07 22.28
C VAL A 487 -1.31 21.31 21.00
N HIS A 488 -1.74 22.55 20.76
CA HIS A 488 -2.44 22.94 19.55
C HIS A 488 -1.49 23.76 18.66
N PHE A 489 -1.30 23.31 17.40
CA PHE A 489 -0.55 24.02 16.39
C PHE A 489 -1.54 24.71 15.44
N ASN A 490 -1.37 26.02 15.27
CA ASN A 490 -2.11 26.78 14.26
C ASN A 490 -1.50 26.51 12.86
N PRO A 491 -2.30 26.63 11.77
CA PRO A 491 -1.84 26.45 10.41
C PRO A 491 -0.81 27.50 9.97
#